data_278a21854e0dbcc95a9dbff4374bd936
#
_entry.id   278a21854e0dbcc95a9dbff4374bd936
#
_cell.length_a   1.000
_cell.length_b   1.000
_cell.length_c   1.000
_cell.angle_alpha   90.00
_cell.angle_beta   90.00
_cell.angle_gamma   90.00
#
_symmetry.space_group_name_H-M   'P 1'
#
loop_
_entity.id
_entity.type
_entity.pdbx_description
1 polymer ?
#
loop_
_entity_poly.entity_id
_entity_poly.type
_entity_poly.pdbx_seq_one_letter_code
_entity_poly.pdbx_strand_id
1 'polypeptide(L)'
;MRLIISSMLAGLCIAIGSAAYCACSSAVVGAILFAAGLLTICYYGFHLYTGRVGYAQNLTDAKNLGIMLVGNLIGAFAGGLLVAWAATSFSDIVSSALLFIQIKNTLSLPAIFLRAIMCGVSVFLAVDIYKEKKSVLGILFFVPLFILCGWEHCIADMAYMAIAGLPMEPLRFGLVVLGNTIGALVFRALKGVANGTINT
;
A
#
# COMPACT_ATOMS: atom_id res chain seq x y z
N MET A 1 -5.52 -21.25 5.46
CA MET A 1 -5.03 -21.35 4.07
C MET A 1 -5.63 -20.28 3.14
N ARG A 2 -6.97 -20.13 3.03
CA ARG A 2 -7.58 -19.12 2.13
C ARG A 2 -7.13 -17.68 2.40
N LEU A 3 -7.05 -17.26 3.67
CA LEU A 3 -6.67 -15.90 4.06
C LEU A 3 -5.25 -15.55 3.58
N ILE A 4 -4.26 -16.41 3.84
CA ILE A 4 -2.87 -16.13 3.46
C ILE A 4 -2.70 -16.09 1.93
N ILE A 5 -3.32 -17.02 1.17
CA ILE A 5 -3.26 -17.02 -0.29
C ILE A 5 -3.89 -15.74 -0.86
N SER A 6 -5.08 -15.36 -0.39
CA SER A 6 -5.75 -14.13 -0.81
C SER A 6 -4.92 -12.88 -0.47
N SER A 7 -4.17 -12.91 0.64
CA SER A 7 -3.25 -11.82 1.01
C SER A 7 -2.02 -11.78 0.11
N MET A 8 -1.45 -12.95 -0.25
CA MET A 8 -0.33 -13.00 -1.21
C MET A 8 -0.75 -12.46 -2.59
N LEU A 9 -1.95 -12.81 -3.06
CA LEU A 9 -2.49 -12.27 -4.31
C LEU A 9 -2.67 -10.74 -4.25
N ALA A 10 -3.12 -10.21 -3.10
CA ALA A 10 -3.20 -8.76 -2.91
C ALA A 10 -1.81 -8.10 -2.98
N GLY A 11 -0.80 -8.68 -2.33
CA GLY A 11 0.58 -8.21 -2.44
C GLY A 11 1.12 -8.22 -3.88
N LEU A 12 0.84 -9.29 -4.61
CA LEU A 12 1.20 -9.40 -6.03
C LEU A 12 0.52 -8.32 -6.89
N CYS A 13 -0.76 -8.03 -6.66
CA CYS A 13 -1.46 -6.94 -7.36
C CYS A 13 -0.81 -5.57 -7.09
N ILE A 14 -0.36 -5.31 -5.85
CA ILE A 14 0.38 -4.09 -5.54
C ILE A 14 1.74 -4.07 -6.26
N ALA A 15 2.46 -5.20 -6.34
CA ALA A 15 3.72 -5.26 -7.09
C ALA A 15 3.54 -4.95 -8.58
N ILE A 16 2.46 -5.44 -9.21
CA ILE A 16 2.11 -5.10 -10.60
C ILE A 16 1.86 -3.59 -10.74
N GLY A 17 1.09 -2.99 -9.82
CA GLY A 17 0.86 -1.55 -9.80
C GLY A 17 2.16 -0.76 -9.60
N SER A 18 3.05 -1.22 -8.72
CA SER A 18 4.37 -0.61 -8.49
C SER A 18 5.24 -0.67 -9.74
N ALA A 19 5.26 -1.80 -10.45
CA ALA A 19 5.98 -1.94 -11.72
C ALA A 19 5.44 -0.99 -12.79
N ALA A 20 4.11 -0.87 -12.92
CA ALA A 20 3.48 0.06 -13.85
C ALA A 20 3.87 1.52 -13.57
N TYR A 21 3.94 1.91 -12.28
CA TYR A 21 4.42 3.25 -11.89
C TYR A 21 5.88 3.47 -12.27
N CYS A 22 6.75 2.50 -11.99
CA CYS A 22 8.18 2.58 -12.33
C CYS A 22 8.45 2.62 -13.84
N ALA A 23 7.58 2.00 -14.64
CA ALA A 23 7.72 1.93 -16.10
C ALA A 23 7.29 3.23 -16.82
N CYS A 24 6.56 4.12 -16.14
CA CYS A 24 6.00 5.31 -16.78
C CYS A 24 6.93 6.51 -16.65
N SER A 25 7.21 7.19 -17.77
CA SER A 25 7.91 8.49 -17.78
C SER A 25 7.07 9.62 -17.17
N SER A 26 5.73 9.53 -17.27
CA SER A 26 4.80 10.47 -16.64
C SER A 26 4.36 9.95 -15.27
N ALA A 27 4.73 10.67 -14.20
CA ALA A 27 4.33 10.32 -12.84
C ALA A 27 2.81 10.24 -12.66
N VAL A 28 2.05 11.12 -13.33
CA VAL A 28 0.58 11.13 -13.26
C VAL A 28 -0.01 9.87 -13.90
N VAL A 29 0.45 9.51 -15.10
CA VAL A 29 -0.01 8.28 -15.79
C VAL A 29 0.36 7.05 -14.98
N GLY A 30 1.59 6.97 -14.49
CA GLY A 30 2.05 5.87 -13.65
C GLY A 30 1.23 5.72 -12.36
N ALA A 31 0.92 6.85 -11.70
CA ALA A 31 0.10 6.83 -10.49
C ALA A 31 -1.34 6.35 -10.74
N ILE A 32 -1.92 6.70 -11.88
CA ILE A 32 -3.24 6.19 -12.31
C ILE A 32 -3.16 4.69 -12.59
N LEU A 33 -2.13 4.23 -13.31
CA LEU A 33 -1.95 2.80 -13.60
C LEU A 33 -1.67 1.98 -12.34
N PHE A 34 -0.97 2.54 -11.36
CA PHE A 34 -0.82 1.88 -10.05
C PHE A 34 -2.17 1.57 -9.40
N ALA A 35 -3.18 2.45 -9.56
CA ALA A 35 -4.51 2.25 -8.99
C ALA A 35 -5.20 0.95 -9.47
N ALA A 36 -4.79 0.41 -10.63
CA ALA A 36 -5.29 -0.87 -11.13
C ALA A 36 -5.02 -2.02 -10.14
N GLY A 37 -3.89 -1.97 -9.41
CA GLY A 37 -3.58 -2.96 -8.37
C GLY A 37 -4.63 -3.00 -7.26
N LEU A 38 -4.94 -1.83 -6.66
CA LEU A 38 -5.95 -1.74 -5.61
C LEU A 38 -7.37 -2.01 -6.15
N LEU A 39 -7.66 -1.59 -7.37
CA LEU A 39 -8.94 -1.84 -8.03
C LEU A 39 -9.19 -3.36 -8.19
N THR A 40 -8.18 -4.09 -8.67
CA THR A 40 -8.22 -5.56 -8.78
C THR A 40 -8.45 -6.22 -7.41
N ILE A 41 -7.73 -5.77 -6.38
CA ILE A 41 -7.90 -6.26 -5.00
C ILE A 41 -9.34 -6.07 -4.52
N CYS A 42 -9.92 -4.91 -4.77
CA CYS A 42 -11.30 -4.60 -4.36
C CYS A 42 -12.33 -5.42 -5.15
N TYR A 43 -12.17 -5.60 -6.44
CA TYR A 43 -13.10 -6.38 -7.28
C TYR A 43 -13.10 -7.87 -6.93
N TYR A 44 -11.92 -8.47 -6.71
CA TYR A 44 -11.82 -9.89 -6.33
C TYR A 44 -11.97 -10.14 -4.83
N GLY A 45 -12.07 -9.08 -4.01
CA GLY A 45 -12.19 -9.20 -2.56
C GLY A 45 -10.93 -9.73 -1.88
N PHE A 46 -9.75 -9.56 -2.48
CA PHE A 46 -8.50 -9.97 -1.88
C PHE A 46 -8.21 -9.20 -0.59
N HIS A 47 -7.35 -9.78 0.25
CA HIS A 47 -7.12 -9.27 1.60
C HIS A 47 -5.86 -8.39 1.64
N LEU A 48 -6.05 -7.07 1.46
CA LEU A 48 -5.00 -6.09 1.62
C LEU A 48 -5.01 -5.53 3.06
N TYR A 49 -3.87 -5.61 3.74
CA TYR A 49 -3.68 -5.13 5.11
C TYR A 49 -4.09 -3.66 5.28
N THR A 50 -3.50 -2.75 4.49
CA THR A 50 -3.74 -1.31 4.56
C THR A 50 -5.18 -0.91 4.25
N GLY A 51 -5.87 -1.70 3.41
CA GLY A 51 -7.30 -1.51 3.12
C GLY A 51 -8.24 -2.11 4.16
N ARG A 52 -7.73 -2.88 5.13
CA ARG A 52 -8.54 -3.56 6.15
C ARG A 52 -8.19 -3.16 7.58
N VAL A 53 -6.99 -2.66 7.85
CA VAL A 53 -6.52 -2.37 9.21
C VAL A 53 -7.43 -1.37 9.93
N GLY A 54 -7.99 -0.39 9.24
CA GLY A 54 -8.95 0.56 9.81
C GLY A 54 -10.24 -0.09 10.34
N TYR A 55 -10.58 -1.32 9.94
CA TYR A 55 -11.82 -2.00 10.37
C TYR A 55 -11.62 -2.96 11.54
N ALA A 56 -10.41 -3.06 12.10
CA ALA A 56 -10.15 -3.91 13.26
C ALA A 56 -10.95 -3.45 14.49
N GLN A 57 -11.59 -4.41 15.17
CA GLN A 57 -12.41 -4.16 16.36
C GLN A 57 -12.05 -5.04 17.54
N ASN A 58 -11.38 -6.17 17.29
CA ASN A 58 -11.10 -7.16 18.33
C ASN A 58 -9.76 -7.88 18.09
N LEU A 59 -9.37 -8.72 19.03
CA LEU A 59 -8.11 -9.47 18.99
C LEU A 59 -8.05 -10.47 17.81
N THR A 60 -9.19 -11.03 17.41
CA THR A 60 -9.26 -11.94 16.26
C THR A 60 -8.95 -11.19 14.97
N ASP A 61 -9.50 -9.97 14.82
CA ASP A 61 -9.18 -9.10 13.69
C ASP A 61 -7.69 -8.76 13.66
N ALA A 62 -7.09 -8.44 14.81
CA ALA A 62 -5.66 -8.15 14.92
C ALA A 62 -4.79 -9.34 14.47
N LYS A 63 -5.14 -10.56 14.86
CA LYS A 63 -4.45 -11.79 14.40
C LYS A 63 -4.57 -11.98 12.89
N ASN A 64 -5.78 -11.79 12.35
CA ASN A 64 -6.01 -11.89 10.91
C ASN A 64 -5.24 -10.81 10.14
N LEU A 65 -5.14 -9.59 10.67
CA LEU A 65 -4.35 -8.50 10.10
C LEU A 65 -2.85 -8.83 10.07
N GLY A 66 -2.32 -9.48 11.10
CA GLY A 66 -0.95 -9.99 11.10
C GLY A 66 -0.71 -11.00 9.96
N ILE A 67 -1.63 -11.96 9.75
CA ILE A 67 -1.57 -12.90 8.63
C ILE A 67 -1.67 -12.17 7.29
N MET A 68 -2.55 -11.17 7.18
CA MET A 68 -2.69 -10.36 5.98
C MET A 68 -1.42 -9.59 5.67
N LEU A 69 -0.81 -8.94 6.66
CA LEU A 69 0.44 -8.21 6.49
C LEU A 69 1.54 -9.13 5.96
N VAL A 70 1.77 -10.26 6.63
CA VAL A 70 2.79 -11.23 6.20
C VAL A 70 2.51 -11.74 4.79
N GLY A 71 1.27 -12.12 4.48
CA GLY A 71 0.89 -12.58 3.15
C GLY A 71 1.09 -11.50 2.07
N ASN A 72 0.70 -10.25 2.35
CA ASN A 72 0.91 -9.13 1.43
C ASN A 72 2.41 -8.88 1.20
N LEU A 73 3.24 -8.90 2.24
CA LEU A 73 4.69 -8.70 2.11
C LEU A 73 5.33 -9.81 1.26
N ILE A 74 4.96 -11.08 1.50
CA ILE A 74 5.44 -12.21 0.69
C ILE A 74 5.02 -12.05 -0.77
N GLY A 75 3.73 -11.73 -1.03
CA GLY A 75 3.22 -11.55 -2.38
C GLY A 75 3.84 -10.38 -3.12
N ALA A 76 4.03 -9.23 -2.44
CA ALA A 76 4.68 -8.05 -2.99
C ALA A 76 6.17 -8.29 -3.27
N PHE A 77 6.87 -8.97 -2.36
CA PHE A 77 8.27 -9.33 -2.54
C PHE A 77 8.47 -10.30 -3.72
N ALA A 78 7.70 -11.40 -3.75
CA ALA A 78 7.76 -12.35 -4.86
C ALA A 78 7.42 -11.70 -6.20
N GLY A 79 6.35 -10.88 -6.24
CA GLY A 79 5.97 -10.12 -7.43
C GLY A 79 7.04 -9.13 -7.87
N GLY A 80 7.66 -8.42 -6.93
CA GLY A 80 8.77 -7.51 -7.20
C GLY A 80 10.00 -8.22 -7.77
N LEU A 81 10.35 -9.40 -7.24
CA LEU A 81 11.44 -10.22 -7.80
C LEU A 81 11.14 -10.69 -9.22
N LEU A 82 9.90 -11.14 -9.48
CA LEU A 82 9.49 -11.53 -10.84
C LEU A 82 9.58 -10.35 -11.81
N VAL A 83 9.16 -9.15 -11.37
CA VAL A 83 9.30 -7.92 -12.17
C VAL A 83 10.75 -7.60 -12.43
N ALA A 84 11.62 -7.63 -11.42
CA ALA A 84 13.05 -7.37 -11.56
C ALA A 84 13.70 -8.34 -12.55
N TRP A 85 13.35 -9.61 -12.46
CA TRP A 85 13.86 -10.64 -13.36
C TRP A 85 13.36 -10.47 -14.81
N ALA A 86 12.09 -10.15 -14.99
CA ALA A 86 11.49 -9.89 -16.29
C ALA A 86 11.99 -8.56 -16.92
N ALA A 87 12.36 -7.59 -16.09
CA ALA A 87 12.78 -6.26 -16.51
C ALA A 87 14.25 -6.16 -16.95
N THR A 88 14.95 -7.28 -17.16
CA THR A 88 16.38 -7.28 -17.58
C THR A 88 16.66 -6.47 -18.85
N SER A 89 15.63 -6.26 -19.71
CA SER A 89 15.70 -5.41 -20.90
C SER A 89 15.05 -4.03 -20.72
N PHE A 90 14.47 -3.75 -19.54
CA PHE A 90 13.77 -2.50 -19.20
C PHE A 90 14.44 -1.86 -17.96
N SER A 91 15.62 -1.29 -18.14
CA SER A 91 16.42 -0.68 -17.07
C SER A 91 15.67 0.37 -16.26
N ASP A 92 14.68 1.05 -16.88
CA ASP A 92 13.95 2.16 -16.24
C ASP A 92 13.09 1.72 -15.05
N ILE A 93 12.55 0.49 -15.06
CA ILE A 93 11.76 -0.04 -13.94
C ILE A 93 12.64 -0.23 -12.70
N VAL A 94 13.79 -0.86 -12.89
CA VAL A 94 14.72 -1.16 -11.78
C VAL A 94 15.36 0.12 -11.27
N SER A 95 15.79 1.03 -12.16
CA SER A 95 16.42 2.30 -11.78
C SER A 95 15.44 3.23 -11.06
N SER A 96 14.18 3.28 -11.49
CA SER A 96 13.14 4.03 -10.78
C SER A 96 12.88 3.50 -9.38
N ALA A 97 12.74 2.18 -9.23
CA ALA A 97 12.55 1.55 -7.93
C ALA A 97 13.75 1.78 -7.00
N LEU A 98 14.98 1.67 -7.54
CA LEU A 98 16.21 1.95 -6.80
C LEU A 98 16.26 3.40 -6.29
N LEU A 99 15.94 4.36 -7.15
CA LEU A 99 15.89 5.77 -6.78
C LEU A 99 14.86 6.00 -5.66
N PHE A 100 13.68 5.39 -5.73
CA PHE A 100 12.67 5.52 -4.68
C PHE A 100 13.17 4.99 -3.34
N ILE A 101 13.78 3.81 -3.28
CA ILE A 101 14.29 3.26 -2.02
C ILE A 101 15.48 4.08 -1.48
N GLN A 102 16.36 4.59 -2.35
CA GLN A 102 17.44 5.49 -1.94
C GLN A 102 16.88 6.76 -1.28
N ILE A 103 15.91 7.43 -1.91
CA ILE A 103 15.26 8.63 -1.34
C ILE A 103 14.62 8.30 0.02
N LYS A 104 13.87 7.19 0.11
CA LYS A 104 13.20 6.78 1.35
C LYS A 104 14.19 6.53 2.49
N ASN A 105 15.37 5.98 2.19
CA ASN A 105 16.43 5.77 3.18
C ASN A 105 17.09 7.08 3.66
N THR A 106 16.93 8.21 2.95
CA THR A 106 17.45 9.52 3.38
C THR A 106 16.43 10.37 4.16
N LEU A 107 15.15 10.03 4.15
CA LEU A 107 14.12 10.77 4.87
C LEU A 107 14.39 10.76 6.38
N SER A 108 14.06 11.85 7.08
CA SER A 108 14.05 11.83 8.55
C SER A 108 12.97 10.89 9.09
N LEU A 109 13.18 10.30 10.27
CA LEU A 109 12.20 9.37 10.87
C LEU A 109 10.82 10.02 11.08
N PRO A 110 10.70 11.28 11.53
CA PRO A 110 9.40 11.94 11.58
C PRO A 110 8.74 12.12 10.21
N ALA A 111 9.53 12.47 9.17
CA ALA A 111 8.98 12.69 7.85
C ALA A 111 8.40 11.39 7.25
N ILE A 112 9.14 10.28 7.34
CA ILE A 112 8.66 8.99 6.83
C ILE A 112 7.40 8.51 7.58
N PHE A 113 7.36 8.72 8.90
CA PHE A 113 6.20 8.36 9.72
C PHE A 113 4.96 9.17 9.38
N LEU A 114 5.08 10.50 9.23
CA LEU A 114 3.96 11.36 8.84
C LEU A 114 3.45 11.04 7.43
N ARG A 115 4.36 10.80 6.46
CA ARG A 115 3.99 10.34 5.12
C ARG A 115 3.22 9.01 5.16
N ALA A 116 3.63 8.09 6.02
CA ALA A 116 2.95 6.82 6.22
C ALA A 116 1.55 6.99 6.82
N ILE A 117 1.36 7.89 7.80
CA ILE A 117 0.04 8.22 8.35
C ILE A 117 -0.89 8.72 7.24
N MET A 118 -0.44 9.67 6.41
CA MET A 118 -1.24 10.23 5.33
C MET A 118 -1.59 9.18 4.26
N CYS A 119 -0.67 8.26 3.97
CA CYS A 119 -0.96 7.11 3.12
C CYS A 119 -2.03 6.21 3.72
N GLY A 120 -1.93 5.88 5.02
CA GLY A 120 -2.92 5.06 5.71
C GLY A 120 -4.32 5.64 5.63
N VAL A 121 -4.46 6.96 5.83
CA VAL A 121 -5.73 7.70 5.62
C VAL A 121 -6.22 7.54 4.18
N SER A 122 -5.35 7.76 3.20
CA SER A 122 -5.74 7.74 1.78
C SER A 122 -6.20 6.37 1.32
N VAL A 123 -5.47 5.31 1.70
CA VAL A 123 -5.86 3.94 1.35
C VAL A 123 -7.15 3.53 2.05
N PHE A 124 -7.32 3.94 3.33
CA PHE A 124 -8.60 3.74 4.03
C PHE A 124 -9.75 4.41 3.27
N LEU A 125 -9.61 5.68 2.90
CA LEU A 125 -10.64 6.42 2.14
C LEU A 125 -10.94 5.77 0.79
N ALA A 126 -9.92 5.35 0.04
CA ALA A 126 -10.09 4.67 -1.24
C ALA A 126 -10.97 3.42 -1.11
N VAL A 127 -10.66 2.57 -0.12
CA VAL A 127 -11.38 1.31 0.12
C VAL A 127 -12.75 1.54 0.75
N ASP A 128 -12.87 2.51 1.65
CA ASP A 128 -14.10 2.84 2.36
C ASP A 128 -15.17 3.39 1.40
N ILE A 129 -14.82 4.32 0.53
CA ILE A 129 -15.70 4.82 -0.53
C ILE A 129 -16.15 3.68 -1.46
N TYR A 130 -15.22 2.80 -1.84
CA TYR A 130 -15.57 1.65 -2.66
C TYR A 130 -16.59 0.72 -1.96
N LYS A 131 -16.39 0.43 -0.67
CA LYS A 131 -17.29 -0.44 0.09
C LYS A 131 -18.66 0.19 0.35
N GLU A 132 -18.70 1.45 0.78
CA GLU A 132 -19.93 2.12 1.17
C GLU A 132 -20.74 2.62 -0.03
N LYS A 133 -20.08 3.18 -1.03
CA LYS A 133 -20.73 3.83 -2.18
C LYS A 133 -20.70 2.99 -3.45
N LYS A 134 -20.04 1.81 -3.44
CA LYS A 134 -19.80 0.97 -4.62
C LYS A 134 -19.17 1.75 -5.78
N SER A 135 -18.38 2.79 -5.46
CA SER A 135 -17.77 3.70 -6.41
C SER A 135 -16.26 3.46 -6.48
N VAL A 136 -15.74 3.33 -7.69
CA VAL A 136 -14.31 3.21 -7.96
C VAL A 136 -13.58 4.55 -7.86
N LEU A 137 -14.31 5.67 -7.78
CA LEU A 137 -13.72 7.01 -7.75
C LEU A 137 -12.80 7.20 -6.55
N GLY A 138 -13.14 6.61 -5.38
CA GLY A 138 -12.24 6.64 -4.22
C GLY A 138 -10.86 6.08 -4.56
N ILE A 139 -10.80 4.96 -5.27
CA ILE A 139 -9.55 4.32 -5.67
C ILE A 139 -8.83 5.18 -6.72
N LEU A 140 -9.55 5.66 -7.75
CA LEU A 140 -8.98 6.43 -8.86
C LEU A 140 -8.46 7.81 -8.45
N PHE A 141 -8.91 8.36 -7.31
CA PHE A 141 -8.42 9.64 -6.81
C PHE A 141 -7.40 9.48 -5.69
N PHE A 142 -7.70 8.70 -4.64
CA PHE A 142 -6.83 8.60 -3.47
C PHE A 142 -5.57 7.79 -3.70
N VAL A 143 -5.56 6.83 -4.64
CA VAL A 143 -4.34 6.09 -4.97
C VAL A 143 -3.34 6.99 -5.72
N PRO A 144 -3.70 7.65 -6.83
CA PRO A 144 -2.80 8.61 -7.47
C PRO A 144 -2.37 9.74 -6.53
N LEU A 145 -3.27 10.23 -5.68
CA LEU A 145 -2.96 11.27 -4.71
C LEU A 145 -1.79 10.87 -3.81
N PHE A 146 -1.86 9.71 -3.12
CA PHE A 146 -0.81 9.34 -2.19
C PHE A 146 0.52 9.07 -2.89
N ILE A 147 0.48 8.54 -4.11
CA ILE A 147 1.69 8.28 -4.90
C ILE A 147 2.36 9.59 -5.31
N LEU A 148 1.59 10.54 -5.86
CA LEU A 148 2.11 11.83 -6.31
C LEU A 148 2.63 12.69 -5.16
N CYS A 149 2.02 12.56 -3.97
CA CYS A 149 2.52 13.21 -2.75
C CYS A 149 3.74 12.52 -2.13
N GLY A 150 4.19 11.39 -2.68
CA GLY A 150 5.32 10.63 -2.14
C GLY A 150 5.04 10.05 -0.76
N TRP A 151 3.78 9.68 -0.46
CA TRP A 151 3.43 9.06 0.82
C TRP A 151 3.79 7.59 0.86
N GLU A 152 4.15 7.08 2.04
CA GLU A 152 4.77 5.77 2.22
C GLU A 152 3.72 4.67 2.41
N HIS A 153 3.74 3.66 1.54
CA HIS A 153 2.84 2.51 1.58
C HIS A 153 3.63 1.22 1.78
N CYS A 154 3.51 0.59 2.95
CA CYS A 154 4.36 -0.54 3.35
C CYS A 154 4.38 -1.71 2.35
N ILE A 155 3.26 -2.02 1.69
CA ILE A 155 3.20 -3.13 0.72
C ILE A 155 3.85 -2.74 -0.62
N ALA A 156 3.68 -1.48 -1.06
CA ALA A 156 4.37 -0.97 -2.25
C ALA A 156 5.88 -0.85 -2.01
N ASP A 157 6.28 -0.40 -0.82
CA ASP A 157 7.70 -0.30 -0.45
C ASP A 157 8.38 -1.67 -0.49
N MET A 158 7.70 -2.74 -0.03
CA MET A 158 8.20 -4.11 -0.18
C MET A 158 8.41 -4.50 -1.65
N ALA A 159 7.46 -4.13 -2.54
CA ALA A 159 7.62 -4.38 -3.97
C ALA A 159 8.79 -3.59 -4.54
N TYR A 160 8.94 -2.30 -4.21
CA TYR A 160 10.08 -1.49 -4.66
C TYR A 160 11.42 -2.02 -4.15
N MET A 161 11.51 -2.46 -2.89
CA MET A 161 12.71 -3.11 -2.35
C MET A 161 13.09 -4.35 -3.13
N ALA A 162 12.11 -5.19 -3.48
CA ALA A 162 12.35 -6.41 -4.25
C ALA A 162 12.76 -6.11 -5.70
N ILE A 163 12.14 -5.13 -6.35
CA ILE A 163 12.49 -4.69 -7.72
C ILE A 163 13.91 -4.09 -7.73
N ALA A 164 14.22 -3.25 -6.75
CA ALA A 164 15.51 -2.56 -6.65
C ALA A 164 16.68 -3.45 -6.21
N GLY A 165 16.39 -4.58 -5.56
CA GLY A 165 17.42 -5.37 -4.87
C GLY A 165 18.06 -4.61 -3.68
N LEU A 166 17.44 -3.55 -3.19
CA LEU A 166 17.92 -2.69 -2.11
C LEU A 166 16.91 -2.65 -0.97
N PRO A 167 17.27 -3.04 0.28
CA PRO A 167 16.36 -2.96 1.40
C PRO A 167 16.22 -1.53 1.93
N MET A 168 15.03 -1.24 2.48
CA MET A 168 14.84 -0.12 3.39
C MET A 168 15.36 -0.48 4.77
N GLU A 169 15.91 0.50 5.49
CA GLU A 169 16.33 0.30 6.87
C GLU A 169 15.15 -0.22 7.72
N PRO A 170 15.34 -1.29 8.53
CA PRO A 170 14.24 -1.96 9.24
C PRO A 170 13.40 -1.04 10.12
N LEU A 171 14.03 -0.08 10.83
CA LEU A 171 13.32 0.89 11.64
C LEU A 171 12.39 1.77 10.79
N ARG A 172 12.85 2.25 9.64
CA ARG A 172 12.07 3.05 8.71
C ARG A 172 10.87 2.27 8.18
N PHE A 173 11.10 1.04 7.75
CA PHE A 173 10.02 0.17 7.28
C PHE A 173 8.99 -0.10 8.38
N GLY A 174 9.43 -0.35 9.61
CA GLY A 174 8.55 -0.49 10.78
C GLY A 174 7.69 0.75 11.03
N LEU A 175 8.28 1.95 10.89
CA LEU A 175 7.55 3.22 11.00
C LEU A 175 6.51 3.39 9.88
N VAL A 176 6.79 2.91 8.67
CA VAL A 176 5.80 2.92 7.57
C VAL A 176 4.61 2.02 7.90
N VAL A 177 4.84 0.79 8.36
CA VAL A 177 3.75 -0.12 8.78
C VAL A 177 2.92 0.52 9.90
N LEU A 178 3.58 1.07 10.92
CA LEU A 178 2.92 1.72 12.05
C LEU A 178 2.11 2.95 11.61
N GLY A 179 2.68 3.80 10.78
CA GLY A 179 2.02 5.00 10.28
C GLY A 179 0.78 4.67 9.44
N ASN A 180 0.88 3.69 8.51
CA ASN A 180 -0.28 3.23 7.74
C ASN A 180 -1.40 2.72 8.66
N THR A 181 -1.03 2.00 9.73
CA THR A 181 -1.99 1.49 10.74
C THR A 181 -2.69 2.64 11.45
N ILE A 182 -1.92 3.55 12.03
CA ILE A 182 -2.44 4.69 12.82
C ILE A 182 -3.32 5.58 11.94
N GLY A 183 -2.87 5.91 10.72
CA GLY A 183 -3.64 6.76 9.80
C GLY A 183 -5.02 6.20 9.52
N ALA A 184 -5.12 4.90 9.20
CA ALA A 184 -6.40 4.24 8.92
C ALA A 184 -7.30 4.17 10.16
N LEU A 185 -6.75 3.79 11.33
CA LEU A 185 -7.52 3.65 12.58
C LEU A 185 -8.04 4.99 13.08
N VAL A 186 -7.18 6.01 13.13
CA VAL A 186 -7.55 7.34 13.60
C VAL A 186 -8.62 7.95 12.69
N PHE A 187 -8.42 7.89 11.37
CA PHE A 187 -9.41 8.44 10.44
C PHE A 187 -10.77 7.74 10.58
N ARG A 188 -10.78 6.40 10.69
CA ARG A 188 -12.03 5.68 10.92
C ARG A 188 -12.72 6.08 12.21
N ALA A 189 -11.97 6.20 13.31
CA ALA A 189 -12.54 6.62 14.60
C ALA A 189 -13.16 8.01 14.50
N LEU A 190 -12.44 8.98 13.94
CA LEU A 190 -12.96 10.34 13.74
C LEU A 190 -14.19 10.37 12.81
N LYS A 191 -14.18 9.59 11.72
CA LYS A 191 -15.37 9.44 10.84
C LYS A 191 -16.55 8.88 11.61
N GLY A 192 -16.34 7.88 12.49
CA GLY A 192 -17.40 7.29 13.31
C GLY A 192 -18.03 8.29 14.26
N VAL A 193 -17.21 9.12 14.92
CA VAL A 193 -17.69 10.21 15.78
C VAL A 193 -18.47 11.25 14.96
N ALA A 194 -17.91 11.70 13.83
CA ALA A 194 -18.52 12.71 12.97
C ALA A 194 -19.90 12.27 12.42
N ASN A 195 -20.07 10.97 12.18
CA ASN A 195 -21.32 10.41 11.66
C ASN A 195 -22.28 9.90 12.77
N GLY A 196 -21.95 10.06 14.04
CA GLY A 196 -22.75 9.61 15.17
C GLY A 196 -22.89 8.07 15.29
N THR A 197 -21.96 7.32 14.68
CA THR A 197 -21.95 5.84 14.73
C THR A 197 -21.09 5.29 15.88
N ILE A 198 -20.31 6.14 16.53
CA ILE A 198 -19.53 5.86 17.73
C ILE A 198 -19.87 6.96 18.74
N ASN A 199 -20.44 6.58 19.89
CA ASN A 199 -20.66 7.51 20.99
C ASN A 199 -19.31 7.84 21.65
N THR A 200 -19.05 9.11 21.90
CA THR A 200 -17.90 9.60 22.68
C THR A 200 -18.09 9.34 24.17
#